data_066661421108263908e00f0452b97011
#
_entry.id   066661421108263908e00f0452b97011
#
_cell.length_a   1.000
_cell.length_b   1.000
_cell.length_c   1.000
_cell.angle_alpha   90.00
_cell.angle_beta   90.00
_cell.angle_gamma   90.00
#
_symmetry.space_group_name_H-M   'P 1'
#
loop_
_entity.id
_entity.type
_entity.pdbx_description
1 polymer ?
#
loop_
_entity_poly.entity_id
_entity_poly.type
_entity_poly.pdbx_seq_one_letter_code
_entity_poly.pdbx_strand_id
1 'polypeptide(L)'
;MNNKRTICVVSSSRADYNHLYLLLKEINKSPILNLKIIVTGMHMIKEHGLTYKEILQDGFTIDKKIPTYQKNYKEHDVLNAMGNILKSANSALKKTKPDIVVVLGDRYDILPICIACHIMQIPLAHFHGGEVTSGAIDDAIRHSISKMSDIHFTAHIDFKRRLIQLGENLNYIHNIGSLGVDAIKKIKYKTKKYIYSKYKLKSLSKYFLICLHPETIPVGESSSIINILKYIN
;
A
#
# COMPACT_ATOMS: atom_id res chain seq x y z
N MET A 1 -10.58 -20.04 -26.75
CA MET A 1 -10.15 -18.69 -26.33
C MET A 1 -9.52 -18.82 -24.93
N ASN A 2 -8.20 -18.56 -24.82
CA ASN A 2 -7.56 -18.59 -23.50
C ASN A 2 -8.13 -17.43 -22.65
N ASN A 3 -9.00 -17.76 -21.72
CA ASN A 3 -9.63 -16.77 -20.84
C ASN A 3 -8.54 -16.29 -19.86
N LYS A 4 -8.04 -15.05 -20.03
CA LYS A 4 -7.04 -14.47 -19.15
C LYS A 4 -7.60 -14.33 -17.72
N ARG A 5 -6.80 -14.69 -16.73
CA ARG A 5 -7.14 -14.42 -15.32
C ARG A 5 -7.04 -12.95 -15.00
N THR A 6 -8.07 -12.39 -14.41
CA THR A 6 -8.12 -10.97 -14.05
C THR A 6 -7.59 -10.75 -12.63
N ILE A 7 -6.47 -10.06 -12.53
CA ILE A 7 -5.84 -9.65 -11.27
C ILE A 7 -6.20 -8.19 -11.02
N CYS A 8 -6.94 -7.91 -9.95
CA CYS A 8 -7.26 -6.54 -9.55
C CYS A 8 -6.34 -6.11 -8.41
N VAL A 9 -5.51 -5.12 -8.66
CA VAL A 9 -4.61 -4.56 -7.65
C VAL A 9 -5.23 -3.30 -7.07
N VAL A 10 -5.30 -3.23 -5.74
CA VAL A 10 -5.82 -2.07 -5.00
C VAL A 10 -4.65 -1.30 -4.41
N SER A 11 -4.64 0.01 -4.64
CA SER A 11 -3.64 0.90 -4.07
C SER A 11 -4.33 2.09 -3.41
N SER A 12 -3.89 2.44 -2.20
CA SER A 12 -4.47 3.51 -1.39
C SER A 12 -3.54 4.70 -1.20
N SER A 13 -2.25 4.51 -1.44
CA SER A 13 -1.24 5.55 -1.26
C SER A 13 -0.08 5.40 -2.24
N ARG A 14 0.72 6.47 -2.36
CA ARG A 14 1.95 6.44 -3.13
C ARG A 14 2.95 5.39 -2.60
N ALA A 15 2.97 5.17 -1.30
CA ALA A 15 3.83 4.16 -0.68
C ALA A 15 3.47 2.76 -1.18
N ASP A 16 2.18 2.40 -1.14
CA ASP A 16 1.70 1.10 -1.65
C ASP A 16 2.02 0.94 -3.12
N TYR A 17 1.73 1.97 -3.93
CA TYR A 17 1.99 1.96 -5.35
C TYR A 17 3.47 1.71 -5.68
N ASN A 18 4.37 2.38 -4.98
CA ASN A 18 5.80 2.20 -5.20
C ASN A 18 6.27 0.76 -4.92
N HIS A 19 5.72 0.12 -3.89
CA HIS A 19 5.99 -1.30 -3.62
C HIS A 19 5.38 -2.21 -4.69
N LEU A 20 4.17 -1.93 -5.14
CA LEU A 20 3.44 -2.74 -6.11
C LEU A 20 3.87 -2.50 -7.57
N TYR A 21 4.61 -1.43 -7.86
CA TYR A 21 4.94 -1.01 -9.22
C TYR A 21 5.53 -2.11 -10.11
N LEU A 22 6.50 -2.87 -9.59
CA LEU A 22 7.11 -3.96 -10.36
C LEU A 22 6.14 -5.11 -10.59
N LEU A 23 5.31 -5.44 -9.60
CA LEU A 23 4.25 -6.44 -9.74
C LEU A 23 3.24 -6.03 -10.81
N LEU A 24 2.77 -4.77 -10.79
CA LEU A 24 1.88 -4.23 -11.81
C LEU A 24 2.47 -4.37 -13.22
N LYS A 25 3.77 -4.06 -13.38
CA LYS A 25 4.47 -4.22 -14.67
C LYS A 25 4.50 -5.65 -15.16
N GLU A 26 4.80 -6.59 -14.28
CA GLU A 26 4.87 -8.01 -14.65
C GLU A 26 3.48 -8.58 -14.97
N ILE A 27 2.44 -8.24 -14.19
CA ILE A 27 1.06 -8.63 -14.51
C ILE A 27 0.64 -8.05 -15.87
N ASN A 28 0.93 -6.76 -16.12
CA ASN A 28 0.53 -6.08 -17.36
C ASN A 28 1.21 -6.64 -18.61
N LYS A 29 2.43 -7.16 -18.49
CA LYS A 29 3.17 -7.81 -19.59
C LYS A 29 2.73 -9.25 -19.85
N SER A 30 2.10 -9.89 -18.87
CA SER A 30 1.77 -11.31 -18.96
C SER A 30 0.72 -11.57 -20.06
N PRO A 31 0.94 -12.56 -20.94
CA PRO A 31 -0.02 -12.91 -21.98
C PRO A 31 -1.27 -13.61 -21.44
N ILE A 32 -1.22 -14.16 -20.21
CA ILE A 32 -2.29 -14.95 -19.59
C ILE A 32 -3.01 -14.20 -18.46
N LEU A 33 -2.56 -12.99 -18.10
CA LEU A 33 -3.18 -12.17 -17.07
C LEU A 33 -3.80 -10.91 -17.65
N ASN A 34 -4.82 -10.39 -16.96
CA ASN A 34 -5.47 -9.13 -17.26
C ASN A 34 -5.39 -8.26 -16.00
N LEU A 35 -4.66 -7.14 -16.09
CA LEU A 35 -4.50 -6.21 -14.97
C LEU A 35 -5.71 -5.29 -14.86
N LYS A 36 -6.24 -5.16 -13.65
CA LYS A 36 -7.20 -4.13 -13.25
C LYS A 36 -6.63 -3.36 -12.06
N ILE A 37 -6.88 -2.05 -12.00
CA ILE A 37 -6.39 -1.19 -10.92
C ILE A 37 -7.56 -0.42 -10.32
N ILE A 38 -7.71 -0.56 -9.01
CA ILE A 38 -8.59 0.27 -8.17
C ILE A 38 -7.71 1.17 -7.31
N VAL A 39 -8.02 2.47 -7.28
CA VAL A 39 -7.35 3.44 -6.42
C VAL A 39 -8.32 4.07 -5.44
N THR A 40 -7.86 4.29 -4.21
CA THR A 40 -8.63 4.88 -3.13
C THR A 40 -7.71 5.66 -2.16
N GLY A 41 -8.19 5.98 -0.99
CA GLY A 41 -7.39 6.54 0.10
C GLY A 41 -6.66 7.82 -0.28
N MET A 42 -5.41 7.93 0.16
CA MET A 42 -4.56 9.11 -0.04
C MET A 42 -4.31 9.44 -1.51
N HIS A 43 -4.42 8.48 -2.42
CA HIS A 43 -4.33 8.73 -3.86
C HIS A 43 -5.37 9.74 -4.36
N MET A 44 -6.52 9.83 -3.67
CA MET A 44 -7.65 10.66 -4.06
C MET A 44 -7.69 12.02 -3.37
N ILE A 45 -6.76 12.30 -2.47
CA ILE A 45 -6.73 13.51 -1.65
C ILE A 45 -5.88 14.58 -2.34
N LYS A 46 -6.47 15.78 -2.52
CA LYS A 46 -5.84 16.91 -3.23
C LYS A 46 -4.59 17.41 -2.49
N GLU A 47 -4.65 17.49 -1.18
CA GLU A 47 -3.59 17.92 -0.28
C GLU A 47 -2.36 17.00 -0.34
N HIS A 48 -2.54 15.74 -0.73
CA HIS A 48 -1.47 14.77 -1.00
C HIS A 48 -1.05 14.72 -2.48
N GLY A 49 -1.52 15.68 -3.31
CA GLY A 49 -1.09 15.82 -4.70
C GLY A 49 -1.81 14.93 -5.71
N LEU A 50 -2.93 14.28 -5.33
CA LEU A 50 -3.67 13.36 -6.21
C LEU A 50 -2.75 12.33 -6.87
N THR A 51 -2.01 11.58 -6.05
CA THR A 51 -0.92 10.71 -6.49
C THR A 51 -1.34 9.55 -7.41
N TYR A 52 -2.66 9.31 -7.61
CA TYR A 52 -3.12 8.43 -8.69
C TYR A 52 -2.65 8.89 -10.09
N LYS A 53 -2.27 10.16 -10.24
CA LYS A 53 -1.73 10.69 -11.51
C LYS A 53 -0.38 10.06 -11.86
N GLU A 54 0.43 9.67 -10.86
CA GLU A 54 1.69 8.97 -11.07
C GLU A 54 1.45 7.62 -11.74
N ILE A 55 0.39 6.90 -11.34
CA ILE A 55 -0.02 5.62 -11.94
C ILE A 55 -0.34 5.80 -13.44
N LEU A 56 -1.06 6.88 -13.79
CA LEU A 56 -1.38 7.20 -15.18
C LEU A 56 -0.13 7.62 -15.98
N GLN A 57 0.78 8.39 -15.36
CA GLN A 57 2.04 8.82 -15.98
C GLN A 57 2.97 7.63 -16.27
N ASP A 58 2.92 6.58 -15.44
CA ASP A 58 3.67 5.35 -15.67
C ASP A 58 3.03 4.43 -16.74
N GLY A 59 1.94 4.88 -17.37
CA GLY A 59 1.28 4.20 -18.49
C GLY A 59 0.24 3.14 -18.09
N PHE A 60 -0.15 3.09 -16.80
CA PHE A 60 -1.22 2.18 -16.36
C PHE A 60 -2.60 2.82 -16.52
N THR A 61 -3.60 1.98 -16.75
CA THR A 61 -5.01 2.37 -16.74
C THR A 61 -5.63 2.13 -15.38
N ILE A 62 -6.35 3.12 -14.84
CA ILE A 62 -7.11 2.98 -13.59
C ILE A 62 -8.55 2.64 -13.93
N ASP A 63 -9.01 1.45 -13.55
CA ASP A 63 -10.36 0.96 -13.86
C ASP A 63 -11.43 1.58 -12.97
N LYS A 64 -11.08 1.85 -11.71
CA LYS A 64 -11.98 2.52 -10.77
C LYS A 64 -11.21 3.41 -9.78
N LYS A 65 -11.73 4.61 -9.61
CA LYS A 65 -11.36 5.53 -8.55
C LYS A 65 -12.47 5.52 -7.50
N ILE A 66 -12.12 5.25 -6.25
CA ILE A 66 -13.04 5.32 -5.11
C ILE A 66 -12.69 6.57 -4.33
N PRO A 67 -13.50 7.63 -4.43
CA PRO A 67 -13.22 8.87 -3.70
C PRO A 67 -13.24 8.64 -2.20
N THR A 68 -12.24 9.19 -1.54
CA THR A 68 -12.17 9.29 -0.09
C THR A 68 -12.06 10.76 0.27
N TYR A 69 -12.89 11.21 1.18
CA TYR A 69 -12.82 12.58 1.69
C TYR A 69 -12.37 12.53 3.15
N GLN A 70 -11.23 13.16 3.43
CA GLN A 70 -10.72 13.32 4.79
C GLN A 70 -10.22 14.75 4.95
N LYS A 71 -10.83 15.48 5.88
CA LYS A 71 -10.46 16.87 6.11
C LYS A 71 -9.36 17.02 7.17
N ASN A 72 -9.42 16.27 8.25
CA ASN A 72 -8.58 16.49 9.43
C ASN A 72 -7.98 15.22 10.07
N TYR A 73 -8.15 14.03 9.48
CA TYR A 73 -7.69 12.73 10.04
C TYR A 73 -8.22 12.42 11.46
N LYS A 74 -9.35 13.02 11.84
CA LYS A 74 -10.04 12.66 13.09
C LYS A 74 -10.75 11.32 12.92
N GLU A 75 -11.06 10.66 14.03
CA GLU A 75 -11.67 9.32 14.04
C GLU A 75 -12.94 9.25 13.17
N HIS A 76 -13.82 10.25 13.28
CA HIS A 76 -15.06 10.28 12.49
C HIS A 76 -14.79 10.44 10.98
N ASP A 77 -13.75 11.17 10.57
CA ASP A 77 -13.36 11.31 9.15
C ASP A 77 -12.85 9.97 8.60
N VAL A 78 -12.04 9.25 9.38
CA VAL A 78 -11.54 7.92 9.05
C VAL A 78 -12.70 6.94 8.90
N LEU A 79 -13.62 6.89 9.86
CA LEU A 79 -14.80 6.02 9.83
C LEU A 79 -15.71 6.32 8.64
N ASN A 80 -15.97 7.59 8.34
CA ASN A 80 -16.74 8.01 7.17
C ASN A 80 -16.06 7.61 5.85
N ALA A 81 -14.74 7.77 5.76
CA ALA A 81 -13.96 7.35 4.60
C ALA A 81 -14.08 5.83 4.39
N MET A 82 -13.90 5.04 5.45
CA MET A 82 -14.05 3.59 5.41
C MET A 82 -15.45 3.17 4.96
N GLY A 83 -16.51 3.80 5.51
CA GLY A 83 -17.90 3.55 5.13
C GLY A 83 -18.15 3.85 3.64
N ASN A 84 -17.61 4.96 3.11
CA ASN A 84 -17.73 5.32 1.71
C ASN A 84 -16.99 4.35 0.78
N ILE A 85 -15.79 3.90 1.19
CA ILE A 85 -15.04 2.90 0.45
C ILE A 85 -15.83 1.59 0.41
N LEU A 86 -16.36 1.11 1.55
CA LEU A 86 -17.13 -0.13 1.63
C LEU A 86 -18.36 -0.10 0.71
N LYS A 87 -19.14 0.99 0.75
CA LYS A 87 -20.30 1.19 -0.15
C LYS A 87 -19.89 1.15 -1.63
N SER A 88 -18.76 1.75 -1.97
CA SER A 88 -18.28 1.86 -3.35
C SER A 88 -17.60 0.58 -3.85
N ALA A 89 -17.06 -0.23 -2.95
CA ALA A 89 -16.32 -1.46 -3.26
C ALA A 89 -17.16 -2.44 -4.08
N ASN A 90 -18.43 -2.65 -3.72
CA ASN A 90 -19.34 -3.54 -4.45
C ASN A 90 -19.41 -3.17 -5.95
N SER A 91 -19.65 -1.88 -6.26
CA SER A 91 -19.73 -1.43 -7.65
C SER A 91 -18.38 -1.53 -8.37
N ALA A 92 -17.28 -1.28 -7.66
CA ALA A 92 -15.93 -1.37 -8.20
C ALA A 92 -15.57 -2.82 -8.56
N LEU A 93 -15.81 -3.75 -7.66
CA LEU A 93 -15.54 -5.19 -7.84
C LEU A 93 -16.44 -5.81 -8.91
N LYS A 94 -17.73 -5.45 -8.95
CA LYS A 94 -18.63 -5.86 -10.04
C LYS A 94 -18.21 -5.36 -11.41
N LYS A 95 -17.63 -4.14 -11.49
CA LYS A 95 -17.12 -3.58 -12.73
C LYS A 95 -15.83 -4.26 -13.19
N THR A 96 -14.91 -4.52 -12.28
CA THR A 96 -13.59 -5.10 -12.60
C THR A 96 -13.63 -6.60 -12.78
N LYS A 97 -14.60 -7.30 -12.17
CA LYS A 97 -14.80 -8.76 -12.21
C LYS A 97 -13.49 -9.53 -12.01
N PRO A 98 -12.80 -9.33 -10.86
CA PRO A 98 -11.53 -9.97 -10.64
C PRO A 98 -11.67 -11.45 -10.31
N ASP A 99 -10.73 -12.26 -10.78
CA ASP A 99 -10.53 -13.63 -10.29
C ASP A 99 -9.82 -13.64 -8.94
N ILE A 100 -9.02 -12.59 -8.66
CA ILE A 100 -8.35 -12.36 -7.38
C ILE A 100 -8.07 -10.87 -7.20
N VAL A 101 -8.18 -10.40 -5.96
CA VAL A 101 -7.81 -9.03 -5.57
C VAL A 101 -6.48 -9.08 -4.82
N VAL A 102 -5.57 -8.17 -5.17
CA VAL A 102 -4.27 -7.99 -4.51
C VAL A 102 -4.31 -6.73 -3.67
N VAL A 103 -3.93 -6.86 -2.41
CA VAL A 103 -3.77 -5.75 -1.46
C VAL A 103 -2.39 -5.81 -0.79
N LEU A 104 -1.91 -4.65 -0.32
CA LEU A 104 -0.64 -4.54 0.39
C LEU A 104 -0.85 -3.81 1.72
N GLY A 105 -0.25 -4.36 2.77
CA GLY A 105 -0.08 -3.68 4.05
C GLY A 105 -1.32 -3.72 4.95
N ASP A 106 -1.57 -2.62 5.61
CA ASP A 106 -2.31 -2.54 6.85
C ASP A 106 -3.17 -1.28 6.98
N ARG A 107 -3.33 -0.54 5.89
CA ARG A 107 -4.03 0.74 5.96
C ARG A 107 -5.54 0.55 6.15
N TYR A 108 -6.13 1.41 7.00
CA TYR A 108 -7.58 1.41 7.26
C TYR A 108 -8.43 1.63 5.99
N ASP A 109 -7.91 2.28 4.95
CA ASP A 109 -8.61 2.51 3.69
C ASP A 109 -8.60 1.29 2.73
N ILE A 110 -7.76 0.28 3.02
CA ILE A 110 -7.78 -1.01 2.31
C ILE A 110 -8.74 -2.00 2.95
N LEU A 111 -8.87 -2.00 4.28
CA LEU A 111 -9.70 -2.93 5.04
C LEU A 111 -11.16 -3.03 4.52
N PRO A 112 -11.86 -1.93 4.17
CA PRO A 112 -13.22 -2.02 3.65
C PRO A 112 -13.33 -2.77 2.32
N ILE A 113 -12.29 -2.71 1.48
CA ILE A 113 -12.25 -3.48 0.22
C ILE A 113 -12.05 -4.96 0.52
N CYS A 114 -11.20 -5.30 1.51
CA CYS A 114 -11.00 -6.68 1.93
C CYS A 114 -12.29 -7.28 2.50
N ILE A 115 -13.05 -6.54 3.33
CA ILE A 115 -14.36 -6.93 3.82
C ILE A 115 -15.31 -7.19 2.65
N ALA A 116 -15.35 -6.30 1.66
CA ALA A 116 -16.21 -6.49 0.49
C ALA A 116 -15.82 -7.73 -0.31
N CYS A 117 -14.53 -7.97 -0.53
CA CYS A 117 -14.03 -9.18 -1.20
C CYS A 117 -14.46 -10.44 -0.45
N HIS A 118 -14.28 -10.48 0.87
CA HIS A 118 -14.65 -11.62 1.71
C HIS A 118 -16.16 -11.93 1.64
N ILE A 119 -17.01 -10.91 1.75
CA ILE A 119 -18.47 -11.07 1.63
C ILE A 119 -18.90 -11.50 0.23
N MET A 120 -18.23 -10.99 -0.82
CA MET A 120 -18.50 -11.33 -2.21
C MET A 120 -17.85 -12.63 -2.66
N GLN A 121 -17.11 -13.32 -1.77
CA GLN A 121 -16.36 -14.54 -2.06
C GLN A 121 -15.35 -14.38 -3.22
N ILE A 122 -14.71 -13.22 -3.28
CA ILE A 122 -13.63 -12.93 -4.23
C ILE A 122 -12.32 -13.22 -3.54
N PRO A 123 -11.48 -14.13 -4.07
CA PRO A 123 -10.19 -14.45 -3.47
C PRO A 123 -9.29 -13.23 -3.27
N LEU A 124 -8.61 -13.19 -2.13
CA LEU A 124 -7.76 -12.08 -1.70
C LEU A 124 -6.32 -12.54 -1.53
N ALA A 125 -5.38 -11.82 -2.14
CA ALA A 125 -3.93 -12.00 -1.96
C ALA A 125 -3.36 -10.82 -1.19
N HIS A 126 -2.76 -11.09 -0.04
CA HIS A 126 -2.23 -10.08 0.88
C HIS A 126 -0.70 -10.07 0.87
N PHE A 127 -0.13 -8.93 0.48
CA PHE A 127 1.30 -8.66 0.58
C PHE A 127 1.64 -7.96 1.90
N HIS A 128 2.78 -8.28 2.47
CA HIS A 128 3.27 -7.75 3.75
C HIS A 128 2.40 -8.13 4.97
N GLY A 129 1.64 -9.24 4.88
CA GLY A 129 0.98 -9.85 6.02
C GLY A 129 1.98 -10.42 7.03
N GLY A 130 1.56 -10.50 8.30
CA GLY A 130 2.38 -11.06 9.38
C GLY A 130 3.47 -10.12 9.94
N GLU A 131 3.64 -8.91 9.40
CA GLU A 131 4.50 -7.88 10.00
C GLU A 131 3.88 -7.34 11.30
N VAL A 132 4.67 -6.64 12.12
CA VAL A 132 4.21 -6.01 13.36
C VAL A 132 4.50 -4.52 13.32
N THR A 133 3.51 -3.73 13.73
CA THR A 133 3.63 -2.28 13.91
C THR A 133 3.17 -1.94 15.33
N SER A 134 4.06 -2.13 16.30
CA SER A 134 3.73 -1.97 17.72
C SER A 134 3.19 -0.58 18.01
N GLY A 135 2.07 -0.52 18.76
CA GLY A 135 1.46 0.73 19.20
C GLY A 135 0.58 1.45 18.19
N ALA A 136 0.48 0.95 16.95
CA ALA A 136 -0.39 1.53 15.92
C ALA A 136 -1.66 0.69 15.71
N ILE A 137 -2.74 1.35 15.30
CA ILE A 137 -3.99 0.65 14.90
C ILE A 137 -3.79 -0.23 13.68
N ASP A 138 -2.79 0.10 12.86
CA ASP A 138 -2.41 -0.61 11.64
C ASP A 138 -2.10 -2.08 11.90
N ASP A 139 -1.53 -2.41 13.07
CA ASP A 139 -1.19 -3.80 13.44
C ASP A 139 -2.42 -4.71 13.44
N ALA A 140 -3.48 -4.30 14.15
CA ALA A 140 -4.74 -5.04 14.19
C ALA A 140 -5.41 -5.11 12.81
N ILE A 141 -5.35 -4.05 12.02
CA ILE A 141 -5.89 -4.00 10.66
C ILE A 141 -5.15 -5.00 9.77
N ARG A 142 -3.81 -5.04 9.83
CA ARG A 142 -3.00 -5.99 9.07
C ARG A 142 -3.38 -7.43 9.35
N HIS A 143 -3.50 -7.79 10.61
CA HIS A 143 -3.87 -9.15 10.99
C HIS A 143 -5.32 -9.48 10.59
N SER A 144 -6.24 -8.52 10.66
CA SER A 144 -7.61 -8.68 10.16
C SER A 144 -7.65 -8.91 8.64
N ILE A 145 -6.86 -8.15 7.86
CA ILE A 145 -6.75 -8.36 6.42
C ILE A 145 -6.15 -9.74 6.14
N SER A 146 -5.10 -10.15 6.87
CA SER A 146 -4.52 -11.49 6.73
C SER A 146 -5.57 -12.58 6.96
N LYS A 147 -6.40 -12.46 8.01
CA LYS A 147 -7.47 -13.45 8.29
C LYS A 147 -8.56 -13.53 7.23
N MET A 148 -8.75 -12.50 6.44
CA MET A 148 -9.71 -12.49 5.31
C MET A 148 -9.07 -12.90 3.99
N SER A 149 -7.76 -13.16 3.97
CA SER A 149 -7.01 -13.42 2.74
C SER A 149 -6.78 -14.91 2.52
N ASP A 150 -6.80 -15.32 1.24
CA ASP A 150 -6.62 -16.72 0.83
C ASP A 150 -5.15 -17.03 0.51
N ILE A 151 -4.38 -16.02 0.06
CA ILE A 151 -2.97 -16.18 -0.31
C ILE A 151 -2.15 -15.06 0.36
N HIS A 152 -0.99 -15.42 0.89
CA HIS A 152 -0.13 -14.51 1.62
C HIS A 152 1.27 -14.44 1.02
N PHE A 153 1.77 -13.23 0.83
CA PHE A 153 3.12 -12.95 0.37
C PHE A 153 3.88 -12.17 1.45
N THR A 154 4.81 -12.84 2.14
CA THR A 154 5.55 -12.26 3.26
C THR A 154 6.93 -11.77 2.85
N ALA A 155 7.37 -10.66 3.47
CA ALA A 155 8.69 -10.09 3.22
C ALA A 155 9.82 -10.79 3.98
N HIS A 156 9.52 -11.54 5.04
CA HIS A 156 10.50 -12.24 5.85
C HIS A 156 9.95 -13.55 6.41
N ILE A 157 10.83 -14.48 6.74
CA ILE A 157 10.46 -15.79 7.28
C ILE A 157 9.73 -15.70 8.62
N ASP A 158 10.05 -14.73 9.46
CA ASP A 158 9.39 -14.54 10.75
C ASP A 158 7.95 -14.07 10.59
N PHE A 159 7.66 -13.32 9.54
CA PHE A 159 6.29 -12.90 9.20
C PHE A 159 5.48 -14.10 8.70
N LYS A 160 6.10 -15.00 7.91
CA LYS A 160 5.50 -16.28 7.54
C LYS A 160 5.17 -17.12 8.79
N ARG A 161 6.10 -17.24 9.73
CA ARG A 161 5.88 -17.98 10.98
C ARG A 161 4.70 -17.41 11.77
N ARG A 162 4.56 -16.09 11.82
CA ARG A 162 3.45 -15.45 12.52
C ARG A 162 2.11 -15.72 11.86
N LEU A 163 2.03 -15.74 10.53
CA LEU A 163 0.81 -16.13 9.81
C LEU A 163 0.42 -17.59 10.11
N ILE A 164 1.39 -18.50 10.18
CA ILE A 164 1.14 -19.87 10.59
C ILE A 164 0.57 -19.91 12.03
N GLN A 165 1.14 -19.12 12.96
CA GLN A 165 0.62 -19.01 14.34
C GLN A 165 -0.78 -18.43 14.40
N LEU A 166 -1.15 -17.55 13.45
CA LEU A 166 -2.51 -17.04 13.30
C LEU A 166 -3.48 -18.06 12.69
N GLY A 167 -2.98 -19.27 12.34
CA GLY A 167 -3.79 -20.36 11.80
C GLY A 167 -3.98 -20.30 10.28
N GLU A 168 -3.13 -19.57 9.55
CA GLU A 168 -3.16 -19.55 8.09
C GLU A 168 -2.56 -20.82 7.51
N ASN A 169 -3.08 -21.29 6.37
CA ASN A 169 -2.63 -22.51 5.73
C ASN A 169 -1.24 -22.31 5.10
N LEU A 170 -0.27 -23.11 5.56
CA LEU A 170 1.13 -23.07 5.13
C LEU A 170 1.31 -23.12 3.61
N ASN A 171 0.44 -23.87 2.89
CA ASN A 171 0.53 -24.04 1.44
C ASN A 171 0.23 -22.75 0.67
N TYR A 172 -0.45 -21.79 1.29
CA TYR A 172 -0.81 -20.50 0.68
C TYR A 172 0.01 -19.33 1.23
N ILE A 173 1.08 -19.62 2.02
CA ILE A 173 1.98 -18.58 2.54
C ILE A 173 3.33 -18.65 1.82
N HIS A 174 3.62 -17.66 1.01
CA HIS A 174 4.84 -17.55 0.21
C HIS A 174 5.78 -16.49 0.80
N ASN A 175 6.99 -16.88 1.21
CA ASN A 175 8.01 -15.92 1.61
C ASN A 175 8.79 -15.48 0.37
N ILE A 176 8.53 -14.28 -0.11
CA ILE A 176 9.06 -13.75 -1.38
C ILE A 176 10.11 -12.64 -1.21
N GLY A 177 10.35 -12.20 0.03
CA GLY A 177 11.16 -11.00 0.29
C GLY A 177 10.38 -9.69 0.14
N SER A 178 11.07 -8.57 0.35
CA SER A 178 10.47 -7.23 0.32
C SER A 178 10.40 -6.70 -1.11
N LEU A 179 9.20 -6.33 -1.56
CA LEU A 179 8.97 -5.66 -2.84
C LEU A 179 9.73 -4.33 -2.93
N GLY A 180 9.86 -3.61 -1.80
CA GLY A 180 10.60 -2.35 -1.74
C GLY A 180 12.09 -2.55 -2.03
N VAL A 181 12.70 -3.62 -1.52
CA VAL A 181 14.10 -3.95 -1.80
C VAL A 181 14.30 -4.27 -3.29
N ASP A 182 13.38 -5.01 -3.89
CA ASP A 182 13.44 -5.31 -5.33
C ASP A 182 13.29 -4.05 -6.18
N ALA A 183 12.41 -3.13 -5.78
CA ALA A 183 12.26 -1.84 -6.44
C ALA A 183 13.56 -1.02 -6.36
N ILE A 184 14.18 -0.93 -5.18
CA ILE A 184 15.45 -0.20 -4.96
C ILE A 184 16.57 -0.79 -5.83
N LYS A 185 16.70 -2.11 -5.93
CA LYS A 185 17.72 -2.77 -6.75
C LYS A 185 17.59 -2.46 -8.25
N LYS A 186 16.38 -2.15 -8.72
CA LYS A 186 16.10 -1.82 -10.14
C LYS A 186 16.14 -0.34 -10.47
N ILE A 187 16.28 0.56 -9.47
CA ILE A 187 16.36 2.00 -9.68
C ILE A 187 17.72 2.37 -10.28
N LYS A 188 17.69 3.17 -11.34
CA LYS A 188 18.88 3.88 -11.82
C LYS A 188 19.13 5.09 -10.92
N TYR A 189 20.14 5.01 -10.07
CA TYR A 189 20.51 6.10 -9.17
C TYR A 189 20.94 7.36 -9.92
N LYS A 190 20.52 8.49 -9.41
CA LYS A 190 21.00 9.79 -9.91
C LYS A 190 22.41 10.07 -9.37
N THR A 191 23.21 10.79 -10.15
CA THR A 191 24.55 11.18 -9.70
C THR A 191 24.50 12.17 -8.53
N LYS A 192 25.51 12.17 -7.70
CA LYS A 192 25.68 13.14 -6.60
C LYS A 192 25.56 14.58 -7.12
N LYS A 193 26.20 14.90 -8.25
CA LYS A 193 26.13 16.20 -8.91
C LYS A 193 24.69 16.62 -9.23
N TYR A 194 23.87 15.68 -9.77
CA TYR A 194 22.46 15.95 -10.06
C TYR A 194 21.67 16.28 -8.79
N ILE A 195 21.85 15.50 -7.72
CA ILE A 195 21.15 15.70 -6.44
C ILE A 195 21.52 17.05 -5.84
N TYR A 196 22.80 17.37 -5.76
CA TYR A 196 23.26 18.66 -5.22
C TYR A 196 22.71 19.85 -6.02
N SER A 197 22.73 19.78 -7.34
CA SER A 197 22.17 20.82 -8.21
C SER A 197 20.64 20.96 -8.01
N LYS A 198 19.92 19.84 -8.04
CA LYS A 198 18.46 19.83 -7.94
C LYS A 198 17.95 20.41 -6.62
N TYR A 199 18.59 20.07 -5.51
CA TYR A 199 18.18 20.50 -4.18
C TYR A 199 18.98 21.68 -3.64
N LYS A 200 19.82 22.30 -4.47
CA LYS A 200 20.68 23.47 -4.13
C LYS A 200 21.53 23.21 -2.87
N LEU A 201 22.01 21.99 -2.71
CA LEU A 201 22.84 21.61 -1.57
C LEU A 201 24.26 22.12 -1.78
N LYS A 202 24.85 22.66 -0.71
CA LYS A 202 26.30 22.96 -0.71
C LYS A 202 27.08 21.64 -0.72
N SER A 203 28.29 21.65 -1.31
CA SER A 203 29.19 20.47 -1.27
C SER A 203 29.62 20.22 0.17
N LEU A 204 28.92 19.30 0.85
CA LEU A 204 29.17 18.91 2.24
C LEU A 204 29.96 17.60 2.24
N SER A 205 30.94 17.51 3.13
CA SER A 205 31.72 16.27 3.35
C SER A 205 30.89 15.22 4.11
N LYS A 206 30.03 15.67 5.01
CA LYS A 206 29.15 14.83 5.83
C LYS A 206 27.76 15.48 5.94
N TYR A 207 26.69 14.68 5.99
CA TYR A 207 25.33 15.14 6.20
C TYR A 207 24.49 14.02 6.87
N PHE A 208 23.44 14.43 7.56
CA PHE A 208 22.39 13.56 8.05
C PHE A 208 21.16 13.75 7.17
N LEU A 209 20.52 12.66 6.77
CA LEU A 209 19.19 12.68 6.18
C LEU A 209 18.17 12.26 7.24
N ILE A 210 17.28 13.17 7.61
CA ILE A 210 16.23 12.91 8.58
C ILE A 210 14.90 12.84 7.84
N CYS A 211 14.18 11.74 7.97
CA CYS A 211 12.85 11.55 7.42
C CYS A 211 11.89 11.23 8.56
N LEU A 212 10.95 12.14 8.84
CA LEU A 212 9.93 11.95 9.86
C LEU A 212 8.60 11.69 9.20
N HIS A 213 7.94 10.62 9.66
CA HIS A 213 6.58 10.29 9.26
C HIS A 213 5.67 10.53 10.46
N PRO A 214 4.55 11.29 10.27
CA PRO A 214 3.55 11.42 11.33
C PRO A 214 2.86 10.07 11.59
N GLU A 215 2.40 9.87 12.81
CA GLU A 215 1.56 8.73 13.16
C GLU A 215 0.22 8.79 12.42
N THR A 216 -0.38 7.64 12.14
CA THR A 216 -1.64 7.52 11.39
C THR A 216 -2.79 8.20 12.13
N ILE A 217 -2.83 8.04 13.45
CA ILE A 217 -3.70 8.79 14.38
C ILE A 217 -2.79 9.33 15.48
N PRO A 218 -2.61 10.65 15.59
CA PRO A 218 -1.72 11.22 16.60
C PRO A 218 -2.25 10.95 18.01
N VAL A 219 -1.43 10.33 18.86
CA VAL A 219 -1.67 10.18 20.28
C VAL A 219 -0.79 11.21 21.00
N GLY A 220 -1.33 12.40 21.28
CA GLY A 220 -0.64 13.46 22.00
C GLY A 220 0.04 14.52 21.12
N GLU A 221 0.67 15.53 21.77
CA GLU A 221 1.37 16.60 21.06
C GLU A 221 2.69 16.11 20.46
N SER A 222 2.86 16.25 19.16
CA SER A 222 4.06 15.88 18.42
C SER A 222 5.18 16.94 18.63
N SER A 223 5.91 16.81 19.72
CA SER A 223 7.12 17.62 19.98
C SER A 223 8.40 17.05 19.34
N SER A 224 8.30 15.96 18.59
CA SER A 224 9.45 15.15 18.19
C SER A 224 10.45 15.87 17.27
N ILE A 225 9.99 16.69 16.31
CA ILE A 225 10.91 17.42 15.40
C ILE A 225 11.76 18.44 16.16
N ILE A 226 11.13 19.23 17.04
CA ILE A 226 11.83 20.26 17.83
C ILE A 226 12.87 19.61 18.75
N ASN A 227 12.53 18.48 19.36
CA ASN A 227 13.44 17.76 20.23
C ASN A 227 14.63 17.18 19.44
N ILE A 228 14.43 16.57 18.28
CA ILE A 228 15.52 16.07 17.43
C ILE A 228 16.46 17.21 17.02
N LEU A 229 15.92 18.36 16.59
CA LEU A 229 16.74 19.51 16.20
C LEU A 229 17.55 20.09 17.36
N LYS A 230 17.05 20.04 18.60
CA LYS A 230 17.80 20.44 19.81
C LYS A 230 18.99 19.52 20.12
N TYR A 231 18.94 18.24 19.73
CA TYR A 231 20.04 17.29 19.95
C TYR A 231 21.09 17.27 18.84
N ILE A 232 20.80 17.90 17.70
CA ILE A 232 21.70 17.93 16.54
C ILE A 232 22.53 19.23 16.50
N ASN A 233 22.09 20.29 17.18
CA ASN A 233 22.84 21.54 17.38
C ASN A 233 23.74 21.43 18.61
#